data_bec6c159d1d130186648d4b40f7385d0
#
_entry.id   bec6c159d1d130186648d4b40f7385d0
#
_cell.length_a   1.000
_cell.length_b   1.000
_cell.length_c   1.000
_cell.angle_alpha   90.00
_cell.angle_beta   90.00
_cell.angle_gamma   90.00
#
_symmetry.space_group_name_H-M   'P 1'
#
loop_
_entity.id
_entity.type
_entity.pdbx_description
1 polymer ?
#
loop_
_entity_poly.entity_id
_entity_poly.type
_entity_poly.pdbx_seq_one_letter_code
_entity_poly.pdbx_strand_id
1 'polypeptide(L)'
;MEEEARDNESNNILDNLLSRMEQYANNLETLVDERTADYLEEKRKCEELLYQLLPKSVASQLILGQSVVAETYDSVTIYFSDIVGFTSLSAESTPLQVVELLNDLYTCFDSTIENFDVYKVETIGDAYMVVSGLPMRNGNLHAREIARMSLKLLQMVKCFTIRHRPWDQLKLRIGMHTGPCVAGVVGLKMPRYCLFGDTVNTSSRMESNGEALKIHVSPKTKEVLDTFGTFELELRGEIEMKGKGKMTTYWLLGERDPPPDTQEPSGNNTLPGSTVSNTTMGQIVGCDTLEGSPISGNTLSDMSVGNTITSPILSRHQNNISKPTANHSSSITASTPLLQGDSG
;
A
#
# COMPACT_ATOMS: atom_id res chain seq x y z
N MET A 1 57.01 39.82 -45.89
CA MET A 1 55.79 39.41 -46.66
C MET A 1 55.49 37.91 -46.58
N GLU A 2 56.45 36.97 -46.82
CA GLU A 2 56.18 35.49 -46.66
C GLU A 2 56.09 35.03 -45.20
N GLU A 3 56.84 35.68 -44.27
CA GLU A 3 56.81 35.40 -42.85
C GLU A 3 55.49 35.86 -42.22
N GLU A 4 55.03 37.05 -42.54
CA GLU A 4 53.73 37.63 -42.10
C GLU A 4 52.54 36.82 -42.60
N ALA A 5 52.61 36.24 -43.81
CA ALA A 5 51.58 35.36 -44.34
C ALA A 5 51.50 34.01 -43.58
N ARG A 6 52.62 33.43 -43.16
CA ARG A 6 52.73 32.22 -42.36
C ARG A 6 52.21 32.43 -40.95
N ASP A 7 52.53 33.59 -40.32
CA ASP A 7 52.05 33.90 -38.98
C ASP A 7 50.54 34.15 -38.98
N ASN A 8 49.99 34.76 -40.04
CA ASN A 8 48.54 34.97 -40.16
C ASN A 8 47.78 33.66 -40.44
N GLU A 9 48.35 32.72 -41.19
CA GLU A 9 47.79 31.41 -41.44
C GLU A 9 47.82 30.51 -40.16
N SER A 10 48.92 30.58 -39.40
CA SER A 10 49.07 29.92 -38.11
C SER A 10 48.09 30.42 -37.06
N ASN A 11 47.87 31.75 -36.96
CA ASN A 11 46.88 32.34 -36.05
C ASN A 11 45.43 31.95 -36.43
N ASN A 12 45.10 31.85 -37.71
CA ASN A 12 43.80 31.45 -38.20
C ASN A 12 43.50 29.94 -37.87
N ILE A 13 44.53 29.08 -37.89
CA ILE A 13 44.43 27.67 -37.50
C ILE A 13 44.23 27.55 -35.99
N LEU A 14 44.93 28.32 -35.19
CA LEU A 14 44.83 28.36 -33.74
C LEU A 14 43.44 28.85 -33.28
N ASP A 15 42.92 29.91 -33.88
CA ASP A 15 41.60 30.45 -33.60
C ASP A 15 40.47 29.44 -33.98
N ASN A 16 40.64 28.73 -35.09
CA ASN A 16 39.72 27.66 -35.50
C ASN A 16 39.73 26.48 -34.53
N LEU A 17 40.92 26.08 -34.03
CA LEU A 17 41.05 25.05 -33.01
C LEU A 17 40.42 25.46 -31.67
N LEU A 18 40.65 26.71 -31.23
CA LEU A 18 40.04 27.24 -30.01
C LEU A 18 38.52 27.28 -30.12
N SER A 19 37.98 27.75 -31.24
CA SER A 19 36.53 27.78 -31.48
C SER A 19 35.91 26.37 -31.47
N ARG A 20 36.59 25.38 -32.07
CA ARG A 20 36.13 23.98 -32.02
C ARG A 20 36.22 23.40 -30.61
N MET A 21 37.25 23.73 -29.85
CA MET A 21 37.37 23.31 -28.46
C MET A 21 36.27 23.92 -27.58
N GLU A 22 35.93 25.19 -27.78
CA GLU A 22 34.84 25.86 -27.11
C GLU A 22 33.46 25.21 -27.45
N GLN A 23 33.22 24.94 -28.75
CA GLN A 23 32.02 24.22 -29.17
C GLN A 23 31.95 22.81 -28.56
N TYR A 24 33.08 22.09 -28.51
CA TYR A 24 33.11 20.79 -27.92
C TYR A 24 32.90 20.82 -26.41
N ALA A 25 33.48 21.80 -25.70
CA ALA A 25 33.28 22.00 -24.28
C ALA A 25 31.80 22.33 -23.96
N ASN A 26 31.17 23.23 -24.71
CA ASN A 26 29.77 23.57 -24.55
C ASN A 26 28.85 22.39 -24.83
N ASN A 27 29.14 21.59 -25.85
CA ASN A 27 28.37 20.38 -26.15
C ASN A 27 28.50 19.30 -25.04
N LEU A 28 29.70 19.15 -24.48
CA LEU A 28 29.93 18.26 -23.34
C LEU A 28 29.19 18.74 -22.09
N GLU A 29 29.22 20.03 -21.80
CA GLU A 29 28.51 20.62 -20.67
C GLU A 29 27.01 20.38 -20.81
N THR A 30 26.42 20.69 -21.96
CA THR A 30 25.02 20.40 -22.25
C THR A 30 24.68 18.94 -22.09
N LEU A 31 25.52 18.04 -22.62
CA LEU A 31 25.30 16.59 -22.49
C LEU A 31 25.38 16.09 -21.03
N VAL A 32 26.32 16.64 -20.25
CA VAL A 32 26.46 16.32 -18.83
C VAL A 32 25.23 16.81 -18.06
N ASP A 33 24.73 18.00 -18.33
CA ASP A 33 23.54 18.56 -17.70
C ASP A 33 22.29 17.73 -18.03
N GLU A 34 22.09 17.37 -19.31
CA GLU A 34 20.99 16.48 -19.72
C GLU A 34 21.07 15.12 -19.02
N ARG A 35 22.24 14.47 -19.00
CA ARG A 35 22.41 13.18 -18.35
C ARG A 35 22.24 13.25 -16.84
N THR A 36 22.64 14.35 -16.23
CA THR A 36 22.46 14.57 -14.80
C THR A 36 20.98 14.74 -14.46
N ALA A 37 20.25 15.51 -15.28
CA ALA A 37 18.82 15.69 -15.12
C ALA A 37 18.05 14.35 -15.26
N ASP A 38 18.34 13.58 -16.32
CA ASP A 38 17.77 12.24 -16.53
C ASP A 38 18.03 11.31 -15.34
N TYR A 39 19.28 11.26 -14.85
CA TYR A 39 19.65 10.46 -13.71
C TYR A 39 18.89 10.83 -12.43
N LEU A 40 18.74 12.13 -12.17
CA LEU A 40 18.00 12.62 -10.99
C LEU A 40 16.51 12.27 -11.08
N GLU A 41 15.93 12.34 -12.27
CA GLU A 41 14.53 11.98 -12.49
C GLU A 41 14.31 10.45 -12.32
N GLU A 42 15.18 9.62 -12.89
CA GLU A 42 15.10 8.17 -12.71
C GLU A 42 15.30 7.77 -11.25
N LYS A 43 16.26 8.39 -10.56
CA LYS A 43 16.48 8.17 -9.14
C LYS A 43 15.23 8.52 -8.33
N ARG A 44 14.59 9.67 -8.59
CA ARG A 44 13.34 10.07 -7.93
C ARG A 44 12.21 9.06 -8.15
N LYS A 45 12.03 8.59 -9.39
CA LYS A 45 11.03 7.54 -9.71
C LYS A 45 11.29 6.24 -8.96
N CYS A 46 12.55 5.82 -8.86
CA CYS A 46 12.93 4.63 -8.09
C CYS A 46 12.64 4.80 -6.59
N GLU A 47 12.96 5.96 -6.03
CA GLU A 47 12.68 6.28 -4.62
C GLU A 47 11.17 6.30 -4.34
N GLU A 48 10.37 6.89 -5.23
CA GLU A 48 8.90 6.92 -5.11
C GLU A 48 8.30 5.51 -5.13
N LEU A 49 8.75 4.63 -6.03
CA LEU A 49 8.32 3.24 -6.07
C LEU A 49 8.68 2.49 -4.78
N LEU A 50 9.86 2.74 -4.23
CA LEU A 50 10.29 2.11 -2.98
C LEU A 50 9.44 2.62 -1.78
N TYR A 51 9.08 3.90 -1.76
CA TYR A 51 8.20 4.47 -0.74
C TYR A 51 6.75 3.96 -0.80
N GLN A 52 6.32 3.43 -1.95
CA GLN A 52 5.03 2.73 -2.06
C GLN A 52 5.06 1.32 -1.45
N LEU A 53 6.25 0.70 -1.39
CA LEU A 53 6.41 -0.67 -0.88
C LEU A 53 6.79 -0.73 0.60
N LEU A 54 7.48 0.29 1.11
CA LEU A 54 8.05 0.33 2.45
C LEU A 54 7.82 1.70 3.10
N PRO A 55 7.71 1.77 4.43
CA PRO A 55 7.68 3.05 5.13
C PRO A 55 8.88 3.92 4.76
N LYS A 56 8.68 5.24 4.59
CA LYS A 56 9.74 6.17 4.14
C LYS A 56 11.01 6.10 4.98
N SER A 57 10.89 6.00 6.32
CA SER A 57 12.02 5.88 7.24
C SER A 57 12.84 4.61 7.00
N VAL A 58 12.17 3.50 6.70
CA VAL A 58 12.78 2.20 6.41
C VAL A 58 13.43 2.20 5.02
N ALA A 59 12.71 2.70 4.03
CA ALA A 59 13.19 2.78 2.65
C ALA A 59 14.45 3.66 2.54
N SER A 60 14.49 4.79 3.24
CA SER A 60 15.66 5.68 3.28
C SER A 60 16.89 4.99 3.87
N GLN A 61 16.75 4.18 4.93
CA GLN A 61 17.85 3.40 5.48
C GLN A 61 18.39 2.35 4.50
N LEU A 62 17.47 1.67 3.79
CA LEU A 62 17.86 0.67 2.78
C LEU A 62 18.57 1.31 1.56
N ILE A 63 18.12 2.50 1.11
CA ILE A 63 18.80 3.26 0.04
C ILE A 63 20.24 3.61 0.45
N LEU A 64 20.46 3.94 1.73
CA LEU A 64 21.79 4.22 2.27
C LEU A 64 22.63 2.95 2.54
N GLY A 65 22.12 1.77 2.22
CA GLY A 65 22.79 0.48 2.49
C GLY A 65 22.87 0.14 3.97
N GLN A 66 22.06 0.78 4.81
CA GLN A 66 22.03 0.52 6.25
C GLN A 66 21.10 -0.66 6.56
N SER A 67 21.45 -1.43 7.59
CA SER A 67 20.58 -2.49 8.08
C SER A 67 19.43 -1.89 8.88
N VAL A 68 18.20 -2.29 8.56
CA VAL A 68 17.01 -1.90 9.33
C VAL A 68 16.90 -2.81 10.56
N VAL A 69 17.02 -2.22 11.73
CA VAL A 69 16.85 -2.95 13.00
C VAL A 69 15.37 -3.04 13.31
N ALA A 70 14.91 -4.24 13.74
CA ALA A 70 13.52 -4.41 14.18
C ALA A 70 13.24 -3.54 15.42
N GLU A 71 12.08 -2.88 15.42
CA GLU A 71 11.68 -1.93 16.45
C GLU A 71 10.45 -2.44 17.22
N THR A 72 10.46 -2.24 18.54
CA THR A 72 9.33 -2.58 19.41
C THR A 72 8.43 -1.36 19.60
N TYR A 73 7.14 -1.58 19.44
CA TYR A 73 6.07 -0.61 19.66
C TYR A 73 5.20 -1.09 20.81
N ASP A 74 5.05 -0.28 21.86
CA ASP A 74 4.32 -0.64 23.08
C ASP A 74 2.80 -0.67 22.84
N SER A 75 2.31 0.17 21.94
CA SER A 75 0.89 0.26 21.61
C SER A 75 0.69 0.68 20.17
N VAL A 76 0.02 -0.19 19.42
CA VAL A 76 -0.46 0.06 18.05
C VAL A 76 -1.86 -0.52 17.92
N THR A 77 -2.65 -0.06 16.97
CA THR A 77 -3.92 -0.71 16.61
C THR A 77 -3.81 -1.34 15.24
N ILE A 78 -4.10 -2.64 15.18
CA ILE A 78 -4.05 -3.44 13.95
C ILE A 78 -5.47 -3.75 13.50
N TYR A 79 -5.71 -3.55 12.22
CA TYR A 79 -6.95 -3.82 11.50
C TYR A 79 -6.77 -5.00 10.58
N PHE A 80 -7.75 -5.89 10.57
CA PHE A 80 -7.93 -6.91 9.54
C PHE A 80 -9.33 -6.83 8.96
N SER A 81 -9.44 -7.05 7.66
CA SER A 81 -10.73 -7.29 7.02
C SER A 81 -10.63 -8.38 5.98
N ASP A 82 -11.77 -9.02 5.71
CA ASP A 82 -11.91 -10.13 4.80
C ASP A 82 -13.29 -10.09 4.12
N ILE A 83 -13.39 -10.59 2.89
CA ILE A 83 -14.64 -10.63 2.13
C ILE A 83 -15.46 -11.85 2.55
N VAL A 84 -16.64 -11.60 3.09
CA VAL A 84 -17.54 -12.69 3.51
C VAL A 84 -18.03 -13.49 2.30
N GLY A 85 -17.71 -14.79 2.27
CA GLY A 85 -18.11 -15.69 1.20
C GLY A 85 -17.24 -15.58 -0.07
N PHE A 86 -16.03 -15.03 0.01
CA PHE A 86 -15.11 -14.89 -1.12
C PHE A 86 -14.82 -16.22 -1.82
N THR A 87 -14.66 -17.31 -1.09
CA THR A 87 -14.45 -18.63 -1.67
C THR A 87 -15.58 -19.05 -2.60
N SER A 88 -16.85 -18.83 -2.21
CA SER A 88 -18.01 -19.14 -3.06
C SER A 88 -18.08 -18.18 -4.26
N LEU A 89 -17.86 -16.89 -4.03
CA LEU A 89 -17.86 -15.88 -5.07
C LEU A 89 -16.76 -16.17 -6.12
N SER A 90 -15.56 -16.54 -5.69
CA SER A 90 -14.45 -16.87 -6.57
C SER A 90 -14.69 -18.19 -7.34
N ALA A 91 -15.36 -19.18 -6.73
CA ALA A 91 -15.70 -20.43 -7.40
C ALA A 91 -16.74 -20.23 -8.52
N GLU A 92 -17.62 -19.24 -8.38
CA GLU A 92 -18.66 -18.88 -9.36
C GLU A 92 -18.21 -17.80 -10.37
N SER A 93 -16.98 -17.33 -10.27
CA SER A 93 -16.41 -16.27 -11.12
C SER A 93 -15.21 -16.81 -11.92
N THR A 94 -14.92 -16.20 -13.06
CA THR A 94 -13.68 -16.52 -13.77
C THR A 94 -12.47 -15.92 -13.03
N PRO A 95 -11.26 -16.50 -13.16
CA PRO A 95 -10.06 -15.94 -12.53
C PRO A 95 -9.81 -14.46 -12.86
N LEU A 96 -10.10 -14.05 -14.09
CA LEU A 96 -9.97 -12.65 -14.52
C LEU A 96 -10.95 -11.73 -13.76
N GLN A 97 -12.20 -12.15 -13.61
CA GLN A 97 -13.22 -11.40 -12.85
C GLN A 97 -12.86 -11.26 -11.36
N VAL A 98 -12.23 -12.30 -10.78
CA VAL A 98 -11.75 -12.23 -9.38
C VAL A 98 -10.62 -11.21 -9.25
N VAL A 99 -9.66 -11.19 -10.19
CA VAL A 99 -8.57 -10.20 -10.20
C VAL A 99 -9.12 -8.78 -10.38
N GLU A 100 -10.06 -8.58 -11.31
CA GLU A 100 -10.72 -7.28 -11.51
C GLU A 100 -11.45 -6.81 -10.25
N LEU A 101 -12.22 -7.70 -9.61
CA LEU A 101 -12.91 -7.39 -8.35
C LEU A 101 -11.95 -6.95 -7.25
N LEU A 102 -10.87 -7.72 -7.02
CA LEU A 102 -9.88 -7.38 -5.99
C LEU A 102 -9.15 -6.09 -6.30
N ASN A 103 -8.81 -5.86 -7.57
CA ASN A 103 -8.17 -4.62 -8.00
C ASN A 103 -9.08 -3.40 -7.79
N ASP A 104 -10.35 -3.48 -8.17
CA ASP A 104 -11.32 -2.41 -7.95
C ASP A 104 -11.52 -2.13 -6.45
N LEU A 105 -11.69 -3.18 -5.66
CA LEU A 105 -11.89 -3.06 -4.22
C LEU A 105 -10.67 -2.44 -3.53
N TYR A 106 -9.47 -2.93 -3.83
CA TYR A 106 -8.24 -2.43 -3.20
C TYR A 106 -7.88 -1.03 -3.66
N THR A 107 -8.19 -0.66 -4.90
CA THR A 107 -8.04 0.73 -5.36
C THR A 107 -8.94 1.67 -4.55
N CYS A 108 -10.18 1.27 -4.28
CA CYS A 108 -11.08 2.03 -3.41
C CYS A 108 -10.59 2.08 -1.95
N PHE A 109 -10.05 0.98 -1.43
CA PHE A 109 -9.51 0.93 -0.07
C PHE A 109 -8.26 1.83 0.04
N ASP A 110 -7.32 1.70 -0.87
CA ASP A 110 -6.07 2.46 -0.88
C ASP A 110 -6.36 3.96 -0.94
N SER A 111 -7.27 4.41 -1.82
CA SER A 111 -7.67 5.82 -1.87
C SER A 111 -8.37 6.31 -0.59
N THR A 112 -9.07 5.41 0.12
CA THR A 112 -9.74 5.75 1.37
C THR A 112 -8.73 5.90 2.51
N ILE A 113 -7.76 5.00 2.63
CA ILE A 113 -6.79 5.00 3.73
C ILE A 113 -5.79 6.16 3.66
N GLU A 114 -5.57 6.76 2.48
CA GLU A 114 -4.71 7.96 2.31
C GLU A 114 -5.13 9.15 3.18
N ASN A 115 -6.40 9.18 3.62
CA ASN A 115 -6.93 10.26 4.46
C ASN A 115 -6.72 10.02 5.97
N PHE A 116 -6.07 8.94 6.37
CA PHE A 116 -5.87 8.54 7.76
C PHE A 116 -4.40 8.31 8.06
N ASP A 117 -4.01 8.51 9.31
CA ASP A 117 -2.65 8.21 9.79
C ASP A 117 -2.50 6.70 10.03
N VAL A 118 -2.43 5.96 8.94
CA VAL A 118 -2.34 4.50 8.93
C VAL A 118 -1.30 4.01 7.92
N TYR A 119 -0.81 2.80 8.13
CA TYR A 119 0.10 2.12 7.22
C TYR A 119 -0.50 0.80 6.74
N LYS A 120 -0.61 0.62 5.42
CA LYS A 120 -0.99 -0.65 4.80
C LYS A 120 0.17 -1.62 4.90
N VAL A 121 -0.03 -2.73 5.60
CA VAL A 121 1.02 -3.74 5.81
C VAL A 121 1.10 -4.70 4.64
N GLU A 122 0.02 -5.39 4.35
CA GLU A 122 -0.06 -6.35 3.26
C GLU A 122 -1.51 -6.70 2.91
N THR A 123 -1.66 -7.33 1.73
CA THR A 123 -2.88 -8.03 1.32
C THR A 123 -2.56 -9.50 1.10
N ILE A 124 -3.35 -10.40 1.67
CA ILE A 124 -3.19 -11.86 1.55
C ILE A 124 -4.50 -12.42 0.99
N GLY A 125 -4.54 -12.68 -0.33
CA GLY A 125 -5.78 -13.05 -0.99
C GLY A 125 -6.80 -11.92 -0.92
N ASP A 126 -7.92 -12.15 -0.23
CA ASP A 126 -8.97 -11.16 0.05
C ASP A 126 -8.84 -10.47 1.42
N ALA A 127 -7.85 -10.86 2.22
CA ALA A 127 -7.58 -10.23 3.50
C ALA A 127 -6.73 -8.95 3.32
N TYR A 128 -7.13 -7.89 4.02
CA TYR A 128 -6.50 -6.58 3.99
C TYR A 128 -6.05 -6.18 5.40
N MET A 129 -4.74 -5.95 5.58
CA MET A 129 -4.13 -5.63 6.86
C MET A 129 -3.60 -4.20 6.90
N VAL A 130 -4.02 -3.44 7.90
CA VAL A 130 -3.61 -2.05 8.15
C VAL A 130 -3.24 -1.85 9.61
N VAL A 131 -2.34 -0.93 9.90
CA VAL A 131 -1.91 -0.59 11.25
C VAL A 131 -1.77 0.92 11.40
N SER A 132 -1.97 1.42 12.62
CA SER A 132 -1.65 2.78 13.02
C SER A 132 -0.83 2.78 14.30
N GLY A 133 0.01 3.83 14.51
CA GLY A 133 0.95 3.93 15.60
C GLY A 133 2.38 3.49 15.23
N LEU A 134 2.60 3.12 13.97
CA LEU A 134 3.91 2.85 13.39
C LEU A 134 3.95 3.28 11.91
N PRO A 135 5.13 3.53 11.31
CA PRO A 135 6.45 3.61 11.96
C PRO A 135 6.59 4.83 12.88
N MET A 136 5.68 5.78 12.80
CA MET A 136 5.61 6.95 13.67
C MET A 136 4.64 6.69 14.81
N ARG A 137 5.14 6.83 16.06
CA ARG A 137 4.27 6.71 17.24
C ARG A 137 3.37 7.93 17.34
N ASN A 138 2.07 7.72 17.52
CA ASN A 138 1.05 8.77 17.59
C ASN A 138 0.21 8.72 18.89
N GLY A 139 0.76 8.14 19.97
CA GLY A 139 0.05 8.00 21.24
C GLY A 139 -1.22 7.15 21.09
N ASN A 140 -2.34 7.57 21.65
CA ASN A 140 -3.62 6.86 21.53
C ASN A 140 -4.35 7.10 20.20
N LEU A 141 -3.85 8.01 19.36
CA LEU A 141 -4.50 8.35 18.08
C LEU A 141 -4.60 7.15 17.13
N HIS A 142 -3.70 6.16 17.26
CA HIS A 142 -3.74 4.95 16.45
C HIS A 142 -5.12 4.25 16.50
N ALA A 143 -5.76 4.18 17.65
CA ALA A 143 -7.06 3.53 17.77
C ALA A 143 -8.17 4.35 17.09
N ARG A 144 -8.11 5.69 17.22
CA ARG A 144 -9.03 6.63 16.57
C ARG A 144 -8.93 6.54 15.05
N GLU A 145 -7.71 6.58 14.51
CA GLU A 145 -7.48 6.54 13.06
C GLU A 145 -7.98 5.22 12.45
N ILE A 146 -7.68 4.09 13.09
CA ILE A 146 -8.19 2.79 12.66
C ILE A 146 -9.71 2.70 12.77
N ALA A 147 -10.32 3.22 13.84
CA ALA A 147 -11.77 3.21 14.02
C ALA A 147 -12.48 4.03 12.93
N ARG A 148 -12.03 5.26 12.67
CA ARG A 148 -12.56 6.15 11.63
C ARG A 148 -12.39 5.56 10.24
N MET A 149 -11.21 5.03 9.93
CA MET A 149 -10.93 4.32 8.70
C MET A 149 -11.88 3.13 8.50
N SER A 150 -12.08 2.32 9.56
CA SER A 150 -12.96 1.15 9.52
C SER A 150 -14.41 1.53 9.22
N LEU A 151 -14.92 2.58 9.85
CA LEU A 151 -16.27 3.11 9.59
C LEU A 151 -16.40 3.59 8.14
N LYS A 152 -15.39 4.30 7.63
CA LYS A 152 -15.38 4.80 6.25
C LYS A 152 -15.33 3.67 5.22
N LEU A 153 -14.46 2.67 5.44
CA LEU A 153 -14.35 1.49 4.59
C LEU A 153 -15.67 0.69 4.57
N LEU A 154 -16.30 0.52 5.74
CA LEU A 154 -17.59 -0.17 5.83
C LEU A 154 -18.70 0.58 5.09
N GLN A 155 -18.72 1.92 5.17
CA GLN A 155 -19.66 2.75 4.42
C GLN A 155 -19.44 2.63 2.90
N MET A 156 -18.18 2.65 2.46
CA MET A 156 -17.81 2.53 1.06
C MET A 156 -18.20 1.16 0.49
N VAL A 157 -17.97 0.08 1.22
CA VAL A 157 -18.32 -1.28 0.79
C VAL A 157 -19.84 -1.45 0.60
N LYS A 158 -20.67 -0.76 1.39
CA LYS A 158 -22.15 -0.78 1.20
C LYS A 158 -22.60 -0.20 -0.14
N CYS A 159 -21.81 0.69 -0.74
CA CYS A 159 -22.07 1.31 -2.05
C CYS A 159 -21.25 0.66 -3.17
N PHE A 160 -20.37 -0.30 -2.86
CA PHE A 160 -19.51 -0.94 -3.85
C PHE A 160 -20.29 -1.92 -4.72
N THR A 161 -20.16 -1.78 -6.04
CA THR A 161 -20.83 -2.65 -7.02
C THR A 161 -19.82 -3.59 -7.67
N ILE A 162 -20.07 -4.88 -7.62
CA ILE A 162 -19.29 -5.91 -8.31
C ILE A 162 -19.60 -5.86 -9.80
N ARG A 163 -18.64 -5.54 -10.68
CA ARG A 163 -18.90 -5.32 -12.13
C ARG A 163 -19.61 -6.48 -12.82
N HIS A 164 -19.19 -7.71 -12.55
CA HIS A 164 -19.77 -8.90 -13.19
C HIS A 164 -20.97 -9.49 -12.44
N ARG A 165 -21.30 -8.94 -11.24
CA ARG A 165 -22.43 -9.36 -10.40
C ARG A 165 -23.07 -8.12 -9.72
N PRO A 166 -23.67 -7.22 -10.48
CA PRO A 166 -24.14 -5.93 -9.93
C PRO A 166 -25.31 -6.05 -8.96
N TRP A 167 -25.98 -7.20 -8.91
CA TRP A 167 -27.06 -7.52 -7.96
C TRP A 167 -26.57 -8.07 -6.62
N ASP A 168 -25.28 -8.46 -6.53
CA ASP A 168 -24.70 -9.01 -5.32
C ASP A 168 -24.00 -7.89 -4.53
N GLN A 169 -24.37 -7.77 -3.26
CA GLN A 169 -23.70 -6.83 -2.37
C GLN A 169 -22.44 -7.45 -1.77
N LEU A 170 -21.32 -6.78 -1.93
CA LEU A 170 -20.09 -7.14 -1.23
C LEU A 170 -20.29 -6.98 0.28
N LYS A 171 -19.86 -7.97 1.05
CA LYS A 171 -19.92 -7.95 2.50
C LYS A 171 -18.53 -8.08 3.07
N LEU A 172 -18.14 -7.13 3.91
CA LEU A 172 -16.86 -7.10 4.57
C LEU A 172 -17.01 -7.47 6.03
N ARG A 173 -16.07 -8.24 6.55
CA ARG A 173 -15.91 -8.54 7.97
C ARG A 173 -14.68 -7.79 8.45
N ILE A 174 -14.77 -7.08 9.57
CA ILE A 174 -13.71 -6.21 10.09
C ILE A 174 -13.42 -6.59 11.55
N GLY A 175 -12.14 -6.71 11.88
CA GLY A 175 -11.67 -6.91 13.25
C GLY A 175 -10.51 -5.98 13.59
N MET A 176 -10.46 -5.47 14.83
CA MET A 176 -9.36 -4.64 15.29
C MET A 176 -8.95 -4.98 16.72
N HIS A 177 -7.65 -4.85 16.97
CA HIS A 177 -7.06 -5.07 18.30
C HIS A 177 -5.90 -4.11 18.55
N THR A 178 -5.76 -3.67 19.81
CA THR A 178 -4.70 -2.79 20.28
C THR A 178 -3.76 -3.53 21.21
N GLY A 179 -2.45 -3.36 21.00
CA GLY A 179 -1.44 -3.97 21.85
C GLY A 179 -0.01 -3.74 21.32
N PRO A 180 0.99 -4.34 21.98
CA PRO A 180 2.38 -4.21 21.56
C PRO A 180 2.68 -5.07 20.33
N CYS A 181 3.61 -4.59 19.48
CA CYS A 181 4.14 -5.38 18.38
C CYS A 181 5.61 -5.06 18.11
N VAL A 182 6.26 -5.94 17.36
CA VAL A 182 7.60 -5.71 16.80
C VAL A 182 7.43 -5.58 15.29
N ALA A 183 8.03 -4.55 14.70
CA ALA A 183 8.04 -4.35 13.27
C ALA A 183 9.46 -4.33 12.73
N GLY A 184 9.68 -4.91 11.55
CA GLY A 184 10.99 -4.96 10.93
C GLY A 184 10.94 -5.47 9.50
N VAL A 185 12.05 -5.30 8.79
CA VAL A 185 12.18 -5.76 7.41
C VAL A 185 12.64 -7.21 7.39
N VAL A 186 11.89 -8.05 6.67
CA VAL A 186 12.19 -9.46 6.48
C VAL A 186 12.36 -9.77 5.00
N GLY A 187 13.41 -10.52 4.67
CA GLY A 187 13.74 -10.96 3.31
C GLY A 187 14.79 -10.08 2.63
N LEU A 188 15.67 -10.75 1.86
CA LEU A 188 16.72 -10.07 1.08
C LEU A 188 16.31 -9.80 -0.36
N LYS A 189 15.60 -10.75 -0.99
CA LYS A 189 15.20 -10.62 -2.41
C LYS A 189 13.92 -9.80 -2.59
N MET A 190 12.98 -9.90 -1.64
CA MET A 190 11.73 -9.15 -1.61
C MET A 190 11.51 -8.66 -0.18
N PRO A 191 12.20 -7.59 0.23
CA PRO A 191 12.09 -7.08 1.59
C PRO A 191 10.66 -6.60 1.83
N ARG A 192 10.07 -7.06 2.94
CA ARG A 192 8.74 -6.64 3.41
C ARG A 192 8.84 -6.12 4.82
N TYR A 193 8.11 -5.04 5.09
CA TYR A 193 7.95 -4.53 6.44
C TYR A 193 6.86 -5.32 7.15
N CYS A 194 7.27 -6.26 7.99
CA CYS A 194 6.40 -7.22 8.65
C CYS A 194 6.21 -6.88 10.12
N LEU A 195 5.03 -7.23 10.65
CA LEU A 195 4.67 -7.09 12.05
C LEU A 195 4.61 -8.45 12.73
N PHE A 196 5.15 -8.52 13.95
CA PHE A 196 5.21 -9.73 14.75
C PHE A 196 4.67 -9.47 16.15
N GLY A 197 3.99 -10.44 16.70
CA GLY A 197 3.49 -10.41 18.07
C GLY A 197 2.08 -10.95 18.18
N ASP A 198 1.67 -11.15 19.42
CA ASP A 198 0.36 -11.66 19.74
C ASP A 198 -0.79 -10.72 19.32
N THR A 199 -0.52 -9.42 19.25
CA THR A 199 -1.44 -8.39 18.79
C THR A 199 -1.91 -8.64 17.35
N VAL A 200 -1.00 -9.07 16.45
CA VAL A 200 -1.32 -9.44 15.08
C VAL A 200 -2.31 -10.60 15.04
N ASN A 201 -1.99 -11.68 15.77
CA ASN A 201 -2.84 -12.87 15.84
C ASN A 201 -4.21 -12.55 16.46
N THR A 202 -4.25 -11.73 17.49
CA THR A 202 -5.50 -11.37 18.16
C THR A 202 -6.38 -10.51 17.23
N SER A 203 -5.80 -9.59 16.49
CA SER A 203 -6.52 -8.77 15.51
C SER A 203 -7.13 -9.62 14.38
N SER A 204 -6.36 -10.56 13.83
CA SER A 204 -6.85 -11.53 12.85
C SER A 204 -8.00 -12.39 13.40
N ARG A 205 -7.96 -12.76 14.68
CA ARG A 205 -9.05 -13.50 15.34
C ARG A 205 -10.27 -12.63 15.61
N MET A 206 -10.09 -11.33 15.88
CA MET A 206 -11.21 -10.38 15.93
C MET A 206 -11.96 -10.38 14.60
N GLU A 207 -11.23 -10.33 13.48
CA GLU A 207 -11.80 -10.39 12.14
C GLU A 207 -12.54 -11.71 11.92
N SER A 208 -11.85 -12.86 12.06
CA SER A 208 -12.40 -14.19 11.71
C SER A 208 -13.59 -14.63 12.58
N ASN A 209 -13.73 -14.09 13.79
CA ASN A 209 -14.90 -14.24 14.65
C ASN A 209 -15.90 -13.08 14.49
N GLY A 210 -15.69 -12.17 13.54
CA GLY A 210 -16.59 -11.07 13.23
C GLY A 210 -17.86 -11.51 12.51
N GLU A 211 -18.78 -10.56 12.32
CA GLU A 211 -20.00 -10.74 11.52
C GLU A 211 -19.95 -9.84 10.29
N ALA A 212 -20.67 -10.25 9.23
CA ALA A 212 -20.75 -9.48 8.00
C ALA A 212 -21.26 -8.05 8.24
N LEU A 213 -20.59 -7.07 7.63
CA LEU A 213 -20.92 -5.65 7.72
C LEU A 213 -20.87 -5.08 9.16
N LYS A 214 -20.09 -5.70 10.03
CA LYS A 214 -19.84 -5.23 11.40
C LYS A 214 -18.35 -5.06 11.66
N ILE A 215 -18.02 -4.16 12.58
CA ILE A 215 -16.67 -3.87 13.04
C ILE A 215 -16.49 -4.45 14.44
N HIS A 216 -15.70 -5.49 14.56
CA HIS A 216 -15.45 -6.24 15.78
C HIS A 216 -14.25 -5.68 16.54
N VAL A 217 -14.46 -5.31 17.79
CA VAL A 217 -13.49 -4.57 18.59
C VAL A 217 -13.13 -5.35 19.84
N SER A 218 -11.83 -5.46 20.11
CA SER A 218 -11.33 -6.09 21.33
C SER A 218 -11.49 -5.18 22.56
N PRO A 219 -11.46 -5.74 23.78
CA PRO A 219 -11.56 -4.94 25.01
C PRO A 219 -10.42 -3.91 25.14
N LYS A 220 -9.21 -4.27 24.71
CA LYS A 220 -8.06 -3.35 24.71
C LYS A 220 -8.27 -2.13 23.81
N THR A 221 -8.81 -2.35 22.62
CA THR A 221 -9.13 -1.26 21.69
C THR A 221 -10.26 -0.40 22.23
N LYS A 222 -11.28 -1.03 22.84
CA LYS A 222 -12.37 -0.30 23.50
C LYS A 222 -11.84 0.63 24.60
N GLU A 223 -10.96 0.14 25.47
CA GLU A 223 -10.35 0.95 26.54
C GLU A 223 -9.70 2.23 25.99
N VAL A 224 -9.00 2.12 24.86
CA VAL A 224 -8.37 3.28 24.20
C VAL A 224 -9.41 4.18 23.54
N LEU A 225 -10.42 3.63 22.86
CA LEU A 225 -11.48 4.42 22.21
C LEU A 225 -12.35 5.16 23.21
N ASP A 226 -12.59 4.58 24.39
CA ASP A 226 -13.33 5.23 25.48
C ASP A 226 -12.65 6.52 25.96
N THR A 227 -11.33 6.65 25.83
CA THR A 227 -10.61 7.89 26.22
C THR A 227 -11.00 9.10 25.37
N PHE A 228 -11.52 8.88 24.17
CA PHE A 228 -11.98 9.95 23.28
C PHE A 228 -13.44 10.36 23.55
N GLY A 229 -14.25 9.48 24.12
CA GLY A 229 -15.66 9.75 24.46
C GLY A 229 -16.61 9.97 23.29
N THR A 230 -16.12 9.86 22.04
CA THR A 230 -16.89 10.11 20.81
C THR A 230 -17.39 8.84 20.13
N PHE A 231 -16.78 7.69 20.41
CA PHE A 231 -17.12 6.43 19.75
C PHE A 231 -18.30 5.71 20.41
N GLU A 232 -19.19 5.19 19.58
CA GLU A 232 -20.30 4.36 20.03
C GLU A 232 -19.93 2.88 19.93
N LEU A 233 -19.84 2.24 21.09
CA LEU A 233 -19.47 0.84 21.23
C LEU A 233 -20.60 0.06 21.91
N GLU A 234 -21.06 -1.00 21.28
CA GLU A 234 -22.08 -1.93 21.81
C GLU A 234 -21.42 -3.23 22.29
N LEU A 235 -21.85 -3.69 23.45
CA LEU A 235 -21.37 -4.98 23.97
C LEU A 235 -21.89 -6.13 23.09
N ARG A 236 -20.95 -6.90 22.51
CA ARG A 236 -21.28 -8.15 21.82
C ARG A 236 -21.47 -9.32 22.79
N GLY A 237 -20.67 -9.34 23.85
CA GLY A 237 -20.61 -10.43 24.83
C GLY A 237 -19.31 -11.22 24.79
N GLU A 238 -19.30 -12.33 25.53
CA GLU A 238 -18.15 -13.24 25.57
C GLU A 238 -18.13 -14.15 24.35
N ILE A 239 -16.98 -14.22 23.71
CA ILE A 239 -16.69 -15.18 22.62
C ILE A 239 -15.47 -16.00 22.96
N GLU A 240 -15.46 -17.26 22.58
CA GLU A 240 -14.30 -18.14 22.73
C GLU A 240 -13.36 -17.96 21.54
N MET A 241 -12.12 -17.56 21.83
CA MET A 241 -11.08 -17.41 20.82
C MET A 241 -10.03 -18.49 20.94
N LYS A 242 -9.71 -19.12 19.83
CA LYS A 242 -8.70 -20.19 19.76
C LYS A 242 -7.38 -19.74 20.41
N GLY A 243 -6.97 -20.39 21.51
CA GLY A 243 -5.74 -20.10 22.24
C GLY A 243 -5.74 -18.81 23.08
N LYS A 244 -6.90 -18.16 23.26
CA LYS A 244 -7.10 -16.96 24.09
C LYS A 244 -8.15 -17.17 25.17
N GLY A 245 -8.95 -18.25 25.08
CA GLY A 245 -10.06 -18.47 25.95
C GLY A 245 -11.22 -17.50 25.65
N LYS A 246 -12.05 -17.28 26.69
CA LYS A 246 -13.19 -16.38 26.59
C LYS A 246 -12.74 -14.91 26.69
N MET A 247 -13.25 -14.08 25.77
CA MET A 247 -12.97 -12.66 25.72
C MET A 247 -14.26 -11.88 25.48
N THR A 248 -14.51 -10.87 26.32
CA THR A 248 -15.61 -9.94 26.12
C THR A 248 -15.28 -8.98 25.00
N THR A 249 -16.13 -8.88 23.99
CA THR A 249 -15.87 -8.09 22.78
C THR A 249 -17.02 -7.14 22.47
N TYR A 250 -16.79 -6.22 21.53
CA TYR A 250 -17.68 -5.10 21.25
C TYR A 250 -17.87 -4.92 19.75
N TRP A 251 -18.95 -4.24 19.38
CA TRP A 251 -19.21 -3.74 18.04
C TRP A 251 -18.99 -2.23 18.02
N LEU A 252 -18.23 -1.72 17.08
CA LEU A 252 -18.14 -0.28 16.80
C LEU A 252 -19.29 0.08 15.86
N LEU A 253 -20.19 0.95 16.33
CA LEU A 253 -21.37 1.38 15.61
C LEU A 253 -21.16 2.69 14.85
N GLY A 254 -20.42 3.64 15.45
CA GLY A 254 -20.21 4.96 14.87
C GLY A 254 -19.32 5.84 15.71
N GLU A 255 -19.17 7.07 15.24
CA GLU A 255 -18.54 8.17 15.98
C GLU A 255 -19.56 9.33 16.05
N ARG A 256 -19.76 9.88 17.24
CA ARG A 256 -20.58 11.09 17.46
C ARG A 256 -19.72 12.33 17.27
N ASP A 257 -20.32 13.41 16.85
CA ASP A 257 -19.66 14.70 16.88
C ASP A 257 -19.26 15.05 18.34
N PRO A 258 -18.05 15.60 18.56
CA PRO A 258 -17.65 16.00 19.91
C PRO A 258 -18.64 17.02 20.45
N PRO A 259 -18.98 16.98 21.77
CA PRO A 259 -19.84 17.97 22.36
C PRO A 259 -19.24 19.37 22.16
N PRO A 260 -20.07 20.41 21.95
CA PRO A 260 -19.65 21.76 21.55
C PRO A 260 -18.71 22.50 22.52
N ASP A 261 -18.41 21.95 23.69
CA ASP A 261 -17.64 22.61 24.76
C ASP A 261 -16.18 22.10 24.92
N THR A 262 -15.65 21.27 24.04
CA THR A 262 -14.23 20.87 24.09
C THR A 262 -13.41 21.72 23.13
N GLN A 263 -13.34 23.05 23.36
CA GLN A 263 -12.29 23.88 22.77
C GLN A 263 -10.99 23.51 23.49
N GLU A 264 -10.06 22.90 22.75
CA GLU A 264 -8.67 22.84 23.20
C GLU A 264 -8.17 24.26 23.50
N PRO A 265 -7.40 24.48 24.57
CA PRO A 265 -6.86 25.80 24.85
C PRO A 265 -5.95 26.23 23.71
N SER A 266 -6.44 27.19 22.91
CA SER A 266 -5.71 27.83 21.83
C SER A 266 -4.43 28.45 22.38
N GLY A 267 -3.31 27.75 22.20
CA GLY A 267 -1.98 28.31 22.40
C GLY A 267 -1.74 29.38 21.33
N ASN A 268 -1.94 30.64 21.72
CA ASN A 268 -1.55 31.80 20.93
C ASN A 268 -0.03 31.76 20.65
N ASN A 269 0.35 31.44 19.42
CA ASN A 269 1.59 31.89 18.84
C ASN A 269 1.31 32.40 17.43
N THR A 270 1.00 33.68 17.38
CA THR A 270 0.85 34.47 16.16
C THR A 270 2.23 34.72 15.56
N LEU A 271 2.52 34.14 14.40
CA LEU A 271 3.52 34.66 13.47
C LEU A 271 2.82 35.08 12.18
N PRO A 272 3.10 36.27 11.63
CA PRO A 272 2.35 36.82 10.51
C PRO A 272 2.95 36.40 9.16
N GLY A 273 2.07 36.03 8.24
CA GLY A 273 2.31 36.19 6.80
C GLY A 273 2.65 34.94 6.01
N SER A 274 1.65 34.27 5.48
CA SER A 274 1.67 33.76 4.10
C SER A 274 0.23 33.51 3.66
N THR A 275 -0.13 34.20 2.61
CA THR A 275 -1.40 34.10 1.89
C THR A 275 -1.43 32.74 1.16
N VAL A 276 -2.29 31.83 1.60
CA VAL A 276 -2.56 30.57 0.86
C VAL A 276 -3.91 30.71 0.18
N SER A 277 -3.87 30.60 -1.13
CA SER A 277 -5.01 30.61 -2.03
C SER A 277 -5.93 29.42 -1.75
N ASN A 278 -7.21 29.70 -1.45
CA ASN A 278 -8.28 28.70 -1.38
C ASN A 278 -8.49 28.08 -2.77
N THR A 279 -8.11 26.82 -2.92
CA THR A 279 -8.56 25.99 -4.02
C THR A 279 -9.75 25.15 -3.53
N THR A 280 -10.89 25.39 -4.13
CA THR A 280 -12.18 24.79 -3.90
C THR A 280 -12.10 23.26 -4.00
N MET A 281 -12.43 22.58 -2.90
CA MET A 281 -12.66 21.12 -2.89
C MET A 281 -13.86 20.77 -3.79
N GLY A 282 -13.61 19.90 -4.77
CA GLY A 282 -14.65 19.32 -5.58
C GLY A 282 -15.62 18.47 -4.74
N GLN A 283 -16.90 18.76 -4.84
CA GLN A 283 -18.00 18.00 -4.25
C GLN A 283 -17.94 16.54 -4.73
N ILE A 284 -17.81 15.61 -3.79
CA ILE A 284 -18.10 14.20 -4.01
C ILE A 284 -19.62 14.07 -4.02
N VAL A 285 -20.15 13.67 -5.18
CA VAL A 285 -21.57 13.47 -5.46
C VAL A 285 -22.15 12.47 -4.46
N GLY A 286 -23.11 12.91 -3.67
CA GLY A 286 -23.95 12.06 -2.84
C GLY A 286 -24.80 11.13 -3.71
N CYS A 287 -24.98 9.90 -3.23
CA CYS A 287 -25.87 8.90 -3.81
C CYS A 287 -27.33 9.35 -3.57
N ASP A 288 -27.88 10.15 -4.48
CA ASP A 288 -29.30 10.42 -4.54
C ASP A 288 -29.98 9.42 -5.47
N THR A 289 -30.96 8.73 -4.92
CA THR A 289 -31.90 7.85 -5.60
C THR A 289 -32.65 8.61 -6.72
N LEU A 290 -32.38 8.25 -7.97
CA LEU A 290 -33.19 8.68 -9.10
C LEU A 290 -34.18 7.57 -9.47
N GLU A 291 -35.47 7.85 -9.18
CA GLU A 291 -36.61 7.18 -9.77
C GLU A 291 -36.69 7.46 -11.28
N GLY A 292 -37.07 6.42 -12.02
CA GLY A 292 -37.03 6.41 -13.47
C GLY A 292 -38.14 7.19 -14.15
N SER A 293 -37.85 7.61 -15.38
CA SER A 293 -38.81 7.68 -16.48
C SER A 293 -38.09 7.59 -17.84
N PRO A 294 -38.67 6.97 -18.85
CA PRO A 294 -37.99 6.61 -20.10
C PRO A 294 -38.16 7.70 -21.16
N ILE A 295 -37.12 7.99 -21.93
CA ILE A 295 -37.18 8.70 -23.19
C ILE A 295 -36.42 7.98 -24.29
N SER A 296 -37.15 7.79 -25.33
CA SER A 296 -36.96 7.25 -26.67
C SER A 296 -35.72 7.73 -27.45
N GLY A 297 -35.14 6.80 -28.17
CA GLY A 297 -34.38 6.71 -29.39
C GLY A 297 -33.85 7.95 -30.15
N ASN A 298 -32.59 7.79 -30.65
CA ASN A 298 -32.30 7.84 -32.11
C ASN A 298 -30.79 7.65 -32.39
N THR A 299 -30.51 6.61 -33.18
CA THR A 299 -29.64 6.48 -34.38
C THR A 299 -28.29 7.16 -34.49
N LEU A 300 -27.26 6.27 -34.71
CA LEU A 300 -26.22 6.25 -35.75
C LEU A 300 -25.26 7.44 -35.88
N SER A 301 -23.95 7.18 -35.68
CA SER A 301 -23.04 7.10 -36.85
C SER A 301 -21.62 6.66 -36.44
N ASP A 302 -21.07 5.79 -37.26
CA ASP A 302 -19.70 5.32 -37.36
C ASP A 302 -18.66 6.45 -37.33
N MET A 303 -17.53 6.17 -36.64
CA MET A 303 -16.21 6.53 -37.16
C MET A 303 -15.14 5.64 -36.53
N SER A 304 -14.65 4.73 -37.35
CA SER A 304 -13.43 3.94 -37.15
C SER A 304 -12.22 4.85 -37.30
N VAL A 305 -11.28 4.84 -36.34
CA VAL A 305 -9.89 5.19 -36.58
C VAL A 305 -9.02 4.17 -35.87
N GLY A 306 -8.40 3.32 -36.66
CA GLY A 306 -7.37 2.39 -36.23
C GLY A 306 -6.08 3.14 -35.90
N ASN A 307 -5.45 2.76 -34.80
CA ASN A 307 -4.03 2.98 -34.59
C ASN A 307 -3.39 1.70 -34.09
N THR A 308 -2.78 1.02 -35.06
CA THR A 308 -1.88 -0.10 -34.86
C THR A 308 -0.55 0.43 -34.34
N ILE A 309 -0.18 0.11 -33.12
CA ILE A 309 1.19 0.31 -32.62
C ILE A 309 1.88 -1.05 -32.65
N THR A 310 2.76 -1.20 -33.64
CA THR A 310 3.68 -2.31 -33.80
C THR A 310 4.86 -2.16 -32.85
N SER A 311 5.07 -3.16 -32.00
CA SER A 311 6.28 -3.31 -31.19
C SER A 311 7.40 -3.95 -32.02
N PRO A 312 8.66 -3.56 -31.87
CA PRO A 312 9.77 -4.23 -32.55
C PRO A 312 10.23 -5.47 -31.77
N ILE A 313 10.29 -6.55 -32.53
CA ILE A 313 10.82 -7.87 -32.20
C ILE A 313 12.34 -7.77 -32.04
N LEU A 314 12.88 -8.22 -30.92
CA LEU A 314 14.30 -8.51 -30.74
C LEU A 314 14.54 -10.00 -31.05
N SER A 315 15.29 -10.22 -32.14
CA SER A 315 15.67 -11.49 -32.65
C SER A 315 16.76 -12.20 -31.82
N ARG A 316 16.49 -13.46 -31.59
CA ARG A 316 17.33 -14.63 -31.36
C ARG A 316 18.83 -14.51 -31.63
N HIS A 317 19.62 -14.97 -30.67
CA HIS A 317 20.81 -15.77 -30.92
C HIS A 317 20.71 -17.12 -30.20
N GLN A 318 20.57 -18.17 -31.01
CA GLN A 318 20.77 -19.56 -30.60
C GLN A 318 22.28 -19.86 -30.61
N ASN A 319 22.78 -20.41 -29.55
CA ASN A 319 24.00 -21.18 -29.55
C ASN A 319 23.71 -22.59 -29.00
N ASN A 320 23.81 -23.56 -29.93
CA ASN A 320 23.90 -24.98 -29.67
C ASN A 320 25.11 -25.34 -28.81
N ILE A 321 24.91 -26.07 -27.74
CA ILE A 321 25.90 -27.01 -27.22
C ILE A 321 25.19 -28.29 -26.74
N SER A 322 25.68 -29.36 -27.26
CA SER A 322 25.31 -30.77 -27.21
C SER A 322 25.27 -31.37 -25.81
N LYS A 323 24.34 -32.32 -25.62
CA LYS A 323 24.31 -33.31 -24.53
C LYS A 323 25.48 -34.26 -24.55
N PRO A 324 25.85 -34.87 -23.44
CA PRO A 324 25.99 -36.32 -23.36
C PRO A 324 25.12 -36.98 -22.27
N THR A 325 24.60 -38.10 -22.68
CA THR A 325 23.95 -39.16 -21.90
C THR A 325 24.95 -39.91 -21.00
N ALA A 326 24.57 -40.25 -19.75
CA ALA A 326 24.89 -41.57 -19.16
C ALA A 326 24.09 -41.78 -17.87
N ASN A 327 23.49 -42.96 -17.81
CA ASN A 327 22.87 -43.66 -16.70
C ASN A 327 23.81 -43.81 -15.51
N HIS A 328 23.25 -43.77 -14.28
CA HIS A 328 23.40 -44.87 -13.30
C HIS A 328 22.46 -44.65 -12.11
N SER A 329 21.63 -45.66 -11.88
CA SER A 329 20.86 -45.96 -10.69
C SER A 329 21.76 -46.31 -9.51
N SER A 330 21.48 -45.80 -8.32
CA SER A 330 21.70 -46.51 -7.06
C SER A 330 20.84 -45.93 -5.95
N SER A 331 19.99 -46.80 -5.44
CA SER A 331 19.20 -46.74 -4.24
C SER A 331 20.10 -46.70 -2.99
N ILE A 332 19.84 -45.73 -2.08
CA ILE A 332 20.35 -45.83 -0.71
C ILE A 332 19.16 -45.61 0.23
N THR A 333 18.77 -46.71 0.87
CA THR A 333 17.96 -46.78 2.08
C THR A 333 18.77 -46.27 3.26
N ALA A 334 18.25 -45.34 4.03
CA ALA A 334 18.78 -44.99 5.34
C ALA A 334 17.74 -45.21 6.42
N SER A 335 18.03 -46.16 7.25
CA SER A 335 17.35 -46.62 8.43
C SER A 335 17.49 -45.64 9.60
N THR A 336 16.40 -45.45 10.31
CA THR A 336 16.28 -44.79 11.63
C THR A 336 16.93 -45.63 12.72
N PRO A 337 17.53 -45.09 13.77
CA PRO A 337 17.61 -45.74 15.07
C PRO A 337 16.72 -45.07 16.10
N LEU A 338 15.83 -45.90 16.67
CA LEU A 338 15.19 -45.76 17.97
C LEU A 338 16.27 -45.76 19.08
N LEU A 339 16.18 -44.82 20.02
CA LEU A 339 16.77 -44.96 21.34
C LEU A 339 15.70 -44.89 22.39
N GLN A 340 15.45 -46.06 22.98
CA GLN A 340 14.89 -46.28 24.32
C GLN A 340 15.98 -46.03 25.35
N GLY A 341 15.58 -45.69 26.58
CA GLY A 341 16.38 -45.68 27.81
C GLY A 341 15.81 -44.64 28.74
N ASP A 342 15.09 -44.95 29.62
CA ASP A 342 15.02 -45.58 30.94
C ASP A 342 15.42 -44.61 32.06
N SER A 343 14.46 -44.46 32.97
CA SER A 343 14.50 -44.33 34.44
C SER A 343 15.64 -43.52 35.13
N GLY A 344 15.22 -42.59 35.96
CA GLY A 344 15.96 -41.91 37.01
C GLY A 344 15.14 -40.78 37.59
#